data_6c5cca90354e7400fed41eaf97984cb2
#
_entry.id   6c5cca90354e7400fed41eaf97984cb2
#
_cell.length_a   1.000
_cell.length_b   1.000
_cell.length_c   1.000
_cell.angle_alpha   90.00
_cell.angle_beta   90.00
_cell.angle_gamma   90.00
#
_symmetry.space_group_name_H-M   'P 1'
#
loop_
_entity.id
_entity.type
_entity.pdbx_description
1 polymer ?
#
loop_
_entity_poly.entity_id
_entity_poly.type
_entity_poly.pdbx_seq_one_letter_code
_entity_poly.pdbx_strand_id
1 'polypeptide(L)'
;MEPEYYKGADAAVYEHVHGDIFNSIEQQRLHAMLREALALVQTGAKPVKALDFGCGSGNLTRHLIALGASTTSADLSADFLKDIRRKFSGSGLCETLQLNGKDLSNVPDAQFDLAVTYSVLHHVPDYLAIVRELCRVTKPGGVLYIDHEVTDTYYERPPVYAEFLRKARPRVNWRKGLSLVLDVRGYVHLLRRLRNPRYKREGDIHVWPDDRIEWDRIEQVVVSKGFDVVVRRDYLLYKAIYDLQVYNEYKDRCADERVLIARRRSQ
;
A
#
# COMPACT_ATOMS: atom_id res chain seq x y z
N MET A 1 8.99 1.16 -12.65
CA MET A 1 7.87 0.19 -12.69
C MET A 1 7.58 -0.08 -14.15
N GLU A 2 7.57 -1.34 -14.60
CA GLU A 2 7.27 -1.65 -16.00
C GLU A 2 5.75 -1.58 -16.21
N PRO A 3 5.24 -0.67 -17.06
CA PRO A 3 3.79 -0.53 -17.31
C PRO A 3 3.13 -1.81 -17.85
N GLU A 4 3.93 -2.76 -18.37
CA GLU A 4 3.44 -4.00 -18.95
C GLU A 4 2.92 -5.01 -17.92
N TYR A 5 3.32 -4.88 -16.64
CA TYR A 5 2.97 -5.86 -15.61
C TYR A 5 1.47 -5.86 -15.28
N TYR A 6 0.85 -4.68 -15.24
CA TYR A 6 -0.57 -4.51 -14.94
C TYR A 6 -1.44 -4.33 -16.19
N LYS A 7 -0.90 -4.57 -17.38
CA LYS A 7 -1.65 -4.49 -18.64
C LYS A 7 -2.67 -5.62 -18.71
N GLY A 8 -3.95 -5.28 -18.80
CA GLY A 8 -5.05 -6.23 -18.79
C GLY A 8 -5.41 -6.76 -17.39
N ALA A 9 -4.98 -6.08 -16.32
CA ALA A 9 -5.35 -6.44 -14.96
C ALA A 9 -6.85 -6.25 -14.75
N ASP A 10 -7.56 -7.34 -14.40
CA ASP A 10 -8.95 -7.32 -13.96
C ASP A 10 -8.96 -7.04 -12.44
N ALA A 11 -9.62 -5.94 -12.04
CA ALA A 11 -9.70 -5.52 -10.65
C ALA A 11 -10.35 -6.59 -9.74
N ALA A 12 -11.32 -7.36 -10.23
CA ALA A 12 -11.96 -8.42 -9.46
C ALA A 12 -11.02 -9.61 -9.23
N VAL A 13 -10.23 -9.96 -10.25
CA VAL A 13 -9.19 -11.00 -10.14
C VAL A 13 -8.10 -10.54 -9.18
N TYR A 14 -7.69 -9.27 -9.28
CA TYR A 14 -6.70 -8.68 -8.37
C TYR A 14 -7.16 -8.75 -6.90
N GLU A 15 -8.39 -8.32 -6.60
CA GLU A 15 -8.95 -8.36 -5.25
C GLU A 15 -9.07 -9.79 -4.70
N HIS A 16 -9.40 -10.76 -5.56
CA HIS A 16 -9.47 -12.18 -5.17
C HIS A 16 -8.09 -12.77 -4.84
N VAL A 17 -7.07 -12.42 -5.60
CA VAL A 17 -5.70 -12.91 -5.40
C VAL A 17 -5.07 -12.30 -4.14
N HIS A 18 -5.35 -11.02 -3.86
CA HIS A 18 -4.81 -10.28 -2.70
C HIS A 18 -5.73 -10.32 -1.48
N GLY A 19 -6.21 -11.51 -1.11
CA GLY A 19 -7.08 -11.71 0.06
C GLY A 19 -6.45 -11.33 1.41
N ASP A 20 -5.13 -11.11 1.47
CA ASP A 20 -4.41 -10.54 2.61
C ASP A 20 -4.70 -9.04 2.78
N ILE A 21 -5.00 -8.33 1.71
CA ILE A 21 -5.42 -6.92 1.74
C ILE A 21 -6.95 -6.81 1.86
N PHE A 22 -7.68 -7.60 1.07
CA PHE A 22 -9.14 -7.49 0.89
C PHE A 22 -9.96 -8.32 1.88
N ASN A 23 -9.46 -8.60 3.08
CA ASN A 23 -10.22 -9.22 4.16
C ASN A 23 -10.84 -8.17 5.11
N SER A 24 -11.89 -8.56 5.84
CA SER A 24 -12.66 -7.64 6.68
C SER A 24 -11.84 -7.01 7.82
N ILE A 25 -10.86 -7.71 8.38
CA ILE A 25 -10.02 -7.21 9.49
C ILE A 25 -9.14 -6.08 8.99
N GLU A 26 -8.44 -6.30 7.87
CA GLU A 26 -7.57 -5.28 7.28
C GLU A 26 -8.38 -4.09 6.77
N GLN A 27 -9.54 -4.32 6.16
CA GLN A 27 -10.41 -3.25 5.68
C GLN A 27 -10.97 -2.37 6.81
N GLN A 28 -11.28 -2.95 7.97
CA GLN A 28 -11.69 -2.19 9.16
C GLN A 28 -10.53 -1.37 9.74
N ARG A 29 -9.33 -1.97 9.82
CA ARG A 29 -8.11 -1.28 10.26
C ARG A 29 -7.83 -0.08 9.35
N LEU A 30 -7.81 -0.31 8.04
CA LEU A 30 -7.53 0.69 7.02
C LEU A 30 -8.52 1.86 7.07
N HIS A 31 -9.84 1.55 7.18
CA HIS A 31 -10.87 2.58 7.33
C HIS A 31 -10.65 3.44 8.59
N ALA A 32 -10.31 2.82 9.71
CA ALA A 32 -10.04 3.53 10.97
C ALA A 32 -8.80 4.43 10.84
N MET A 33 -7.72 3.94 10.23
CA MET A 33 -6.48 4.70 10.03
C MET A 33 -6.67 5.89 9.09
N LEU A 34 -7.41 5.72 7.99
CA LEU A 34 -7.72 6.83 7.07
C LEU A 34 -8.62 7.88 7.73
N ARG A 35 -9.56 7.47 8.57
CA ARG A 35 -10.37 8.41 9.38
C ARG A 35 -9.49 9.20 10.35
N GLU A 36 -8.50 8.55 11.01
CA GLU A 36 -7.52 9.22 11.86
C GLU A 36 -6.69 10.23 11.06
N ALA A 37 -6.19 9.85 9.88
CA ALA A 37 -5.45 10.73 8.99
C ALA A 37 -6.27 11.95 8.54
N LEU A 38 -7.53 11.75 8.15
CA LEU A 38 -8.45 12.85 7.77
C LEU A 38 -8.71 13.81 8.91
N ALA A 39 -8.82 13.31 10.15
CA ALA A 39 -9.02 14.15 11.34
C ALA A 39 -7.82 15.06 11.66
N LEU A 40 -6.62 14.72 11.17
CA LEU A 40 -5.40 15.50 11.35
C LEU A 40 -5.22 16.61 10.31
N VAL A 41 -6.03 16.64 9.25
CA VAL A 41 -5.98 17.69 8.21
C VAL A 41 -6.42 19.04 8.79
N GLN A 42 -5.60 20.08 8.61
CA GLN A 42 -5.82 21.42 9.13
C GLN A 42 -5.96 22.50 8.05
N THR A 43 -6.16 22.12 6.79
CA THR A 43 -6.30 23.07 5.66
C THR A 43 -7.63 23.81 5.65
N GLY A 44 -8.63 23.35 6.41
CA GLY A 44 -10.00 23.91 6.42
C GLY A 44 -10.83 23.56 5.18
N ALA A 45 -10.29 22.85 4.21
CA ALA A 45 -11.00 22.47 2.99
C ALA A 45 -12.12 21.46 3.24
N LYS A 46 -13.28 21.67 2.60
CA LYS A 46 -14.41 20.71 2.60
C LYS A 46 -15.04 20.67 1.20
N PRO A 47 -15.12 19.50 0.55
CA PRO A 47 -14.49 18.23 0.97
C PRO A 47 -12.96 18.30 1.00
N VAL A 48 -12.32 17.47 1.83
CA VAL A 48 -10.85 17.27 1.83
C VAL A 48 -10.45 16.72 0.46
N LYS A 49 -9.47 17.35 -0.20
CA LYS A 49 -8.90 16.86 -1.46
C LYS A 49 -7.81 15.84 -1.19
N ALA A 50 -8.03 14.59 -1.56
CA ALA A 50 -7.10 13.50 -1.34
C ALA A 50 -6.46 13.03 -2.66
N LEU A 51 -5.18 12.68 -2.62
CA LEU A 51 -4.47 11.93 -3.65
C LEU A 51 -4.29 10.49 -3.17
N ASP A 52 -4.80 9.51 -3.91
CA ASP A 52 -4.52 8.07 -3.72
C ASP A 52 -3.45 7.67 -4.75
N PHE A 53 -2.18 7.62 -4.31
CA PHE A 53 -1.03 7.32 -5.17
C PHE A 53 -0.79 5.82 -5.27
N GLY A 54 -0.84 5.26 -6.48
CA GLY A 54 -0.81 3.83 -6.74
C GLY A 54 -2.13 3.17 -6.35
N CYS A 55 -3.26 3.75 -6.79
CA CYS A 55 -4.60 3.38 -6.32
C CYS A 55 -5.02 1.94 -6.66
N GLY A 56 -4.38 1.29 -7.64
CA GLY A 56 -4.70 -0.06 -8.07
C GLY A 56 -6.18 -0.25 -8.35
N SER A 57 -6.81 -1.26 -7.76
CA SER A 57 -8.25 -1.54 -7.89
C SER A 57 -9.15 -0.58 -7.08
N GLY A 58 -8.59 0.40 -6.36
CA GLY A 58 -9.31 1.41 -5.58
C GLY A 58 -9.49 1.07 -4.11
N ASN A 59 -8.52 0.39 -3.52
CA ASN A 59 -8.58 0.00 -2.12
C ASN A 59 -8.70 1.20 -1.17
N LEU A 60 -7.80 2.19 -1.26
CA LEU A 60 -7.91 3.42 -0.47
C LEU A 60 -9.01 4.33 -0.98
N THR A 61 -9.15 4.46 -2.31
CA THR A 61 -10.16 5.30 -2.97
C THR A 61 -11.57 5.08 -2.39
N ARG A 62 -12.02 3.83 -2.22
CA ARG A 62 -13.36 3.53 -1.68
C ARG A 62 -13.55 4.02 -0.24
N HIS A 63 -12.51 3.89 0.60
CA HIS A 63 -12.58 4.37 1.98
C HIS A 63 -12.57 5.88 2.06
N LEU A 64 -11.72 6.55 1.26
CA LEU A 64 -11.65 8.00 1.20
C LEU A 64 -12.98 8.61 0.76
N ILE A 65 -13.60 8.07 -0.29
CA ILE A 65 -14.93 8.50 -0.77
C ILE A 65 -15.99 8.25 0.30
N ALA A 66 -15.99 7.08 0.95
CA ALA A 66 -16.93 6.75 2.02
C ALA A 66 -16.79 7.68 3.24
N LEU A 67 -15.60 8.23 3.45
CA LEU A 67 -15.30 9.23 4.48
C LEU A 67 -15.53 10.69 4.00
N GLY A 68 -16.05 10.89 2.79
CA GLY A 68 -16.43 12.20 2.24
C GLY A 68 -15.29 12.98 1.62
N ALA A 69 -14.14 12.39 1.33
CA ALA A 69 -13.03 13.05 0.65
C ALA A 69 -13.24 13.08 -0.87
N SER A 70 -12.91 14.21 -1.51
CA SER A 70 -12.76 14.30 -2.96
C SER A 70 -11.42 13.69 -3.36
N THR A 71 -11.45 12.56 -4.05
CA THR A 71 -10.28 11.71 -4.25
C THR A 71 -9.81 11.73 -5.70
N THR A 72 -8.54 12.07 -5.93
CA THR A 72 -7.83 11.85 -7.19
C THR A 72 -7.08 10.50 -7.07
N SER A 73 -7.59 9.50 -7.77
CA SER A 73 -7.01 8.15 -7.84
C SER A 73 -5.96 8.12 -8.94
N ALA A 74 -4.70 7.93 -8.56
CA ALA A 74 -3.56 7.99 -9.47
C ALA A 74 -2.89 6.62 -9.62
N ASP A 75 -2.71 6.14 -10.86
CA ASP A 75 -2.06 4.87 -11.16
C ASP A 75 -1.35 4.91 -12.52
N LEU A 76 -0.41 3.97 -12.73
CA LEU A 76 0.21 3.72 -14.03
C LEU A 76 -0.71 2.96 -14.99
N SER A 77 -1.55 2.08 -14.45
CA SER A 77 -2.43 1.21 -15.22
C SER A 77 -3.68 1.95 -15.68
N ALA A 78 -3.78 2.16 -16.98
CA ALA A 78 -5.00 2.71 -17.58
C ALA A 78 -6.24 1.83 -17.34
N ASP A 79 -6.05 0.51 -17.23
CA ASP A 79 -7.12 -0.45 -16.97
C ASP A 79 -7.68 -0.29 -15.55
N PHE A 80 -6.83 -0.17 -14.53
CA PHE A 80 -7.28 0.15 -13.17
C PHE A 80 -8.01 1.49 -13.14
N LEU A 81 -7.49 2.54 -13.78
CA LEU A 81 -8.14 3.84 -13.81
C LEU A 81 -9.50 3.80 -14.52
N LYS A 82 -9.65 2.97 -15.56
CA LYS A 82 -10.94 2.74 -16.22
C LYS A 82 -11.94 2.09 -15.27
N ASP A 83 -11.50 1.10 -14.51
CA ASP A 83 -12.35 0.42 -13.51
C ASP A 83 -12.73 1.35 -12.35
N ILE A 84 -11.81 2.19 -11.87
CA ILE A 84 -12.07 3.23 -10.86
C ILE A 84 -13.16 4.17 -11.36
N ARG A 85 -13.03 4.72 -12.58
CA ARG A 85 -14.04 5.60 -13.16
C ARG A 85 -15.41 4.94 -13.21
N ARG A 86 -15.47 3.64 -13.58
CA ARG A 86 -16.72 2.88 -13.62
C ARG A 86 -17.29 2.65 -12.21
N LYS A 87 -16.46 2.21 -11.26
CA LYS A 87 -16.89 1.90 -9.88
C LYS A 87 -17.45 3.12 -9.15
N PHE A 88 -16.84 4.30 -9.35
CA PHE A 88 -17.15 5.50 -8.57
C PHE A 88 -17.82 6.62 -9.38
N SER A 89 -18.31 6.34 -10.59
CA SER A 89 -18.95 7.32 -11.49
C SER A 89 -20.12 8.08 -10.84
N GLY A 90 -20.86 7.42 -9.93
CA GLY A 90 -22.01 8.03 -9.24
C GLY A 90 -21.67 8.82 -7.98
N SER A 91 -20.42 8.82 -7.53
CA SER A 91 -20.06 9.47 -6.25
C SER A 91 -19.93 10.99 -6.34
N GLY A 92 -19.57 11.53 -7.50
CA GLY A 92 -19.16 12.92 -7.67
C GLY A 92 -17.88 13.33 -6.92
N LEU A 93 -17.21 12.37 -6.28
CA LEU A 93 -16.05 12.58 -5.43
C LEU A 93 -14.78 11.89 -5.95
N CYS A 94 -14.80 11.32 -7.16
CA CYS A 94 -13.67 10.57 -7.70
C CYS A 94 -13.21 11.13 -9.06
N GLU A 95 -11.95 11.48 -9.11
CA GLU A 95 -11.23 11.78 -10.35
C GLU A 95 -10.08 10.79 -10.54
N THR A 96 -9.58 10.66 -11.76
CA THR A 96 -8.45 9.76 -12.05
C THR A 96 -7.30 10.51 -12.70
N LEU A 97 -6.07 10.16 -12.35
CA LEU A 97 -4.83 10.70 -12.87
C LEU A 97 -3.93 9.58 -13.38
N GLN A 98 -3.59 9.63 -14.66
CA GLN A 98 -2.60 8.71 -15.24
C GLN A 98 -1.19 9.16 -14.82
N LEU A 99 -0.44 8.27 -14.13
CA LEU A 99 0.95 8.50 -13.77
C LEU A 99 1.89 8.28 -14.96
N ASN A 100 3.01 9.00 -14.97
CA ASN A 100 4.04 8.91 -16.01
C ASN A 100 5.12 7.84 -15.72
N GLY A 101 5.09 7.23 -14.53
CA GLY A 101 6.06 6.23 -14.07
C GLY A 101 7.40 6.78 -13.58
N LYS A 102 7.54 8.10 -13.49
CA LYS A 102 8.78 8.77 -13.06
C LYS A 102 8.57 9.60 -11.80
N ASP A 103 7.62 10.50 -11.84
CA ASP A 103 7.38 11.53 -10.81
C ASP A 103 5.93 12.03 -10.84
N LEU A 104 5.66 13.06 -10.03
CA LEU A 104 4.38 13.81 -10.04
C LEU A 104 4.56 15.22 -10.66
N SER A 105 5.46 15.39 -11.62
CA SER A 105 5.74 16.70 -12.24
C SER A 105 4.53 17.36 -12.91
N ASN A 106 3.53 16.55 -13.29
CA ASN A 106 2.24 17.01 -13.82
C ASN A 106 1.25 17.47 -12.74
N VAL A 107 1.62 17.34 -11.46
CA VAL A 107 0.81 17.76 -10.31
C VAL A 107 1.43 19.02 -9.69
N PRO A 108 0.67 20.12 -9.53
CA PRO A 108 1.16 21.33 -8.88
C PRO A 108 1.57 21.11 -7.43
N ASP A 109 2.45 21.99 -6.91
CA ASP A 109 2.80 22.02 -5.50
C ASP A 109 1.57 22.33 -4.64
N ALA A 110 1.52 21.75 -3.45
CA ALA A 110 0.48 22.03 -2.46
C ALA A 110 -0.95 21.89 -3.04
N GLN A 111 -1.20 20.85 -3.82
CA GLN A 111 -2.48 20.57 -4.47
C GLN A 111 -3.48 19.87 -3.54
N PHE A 112 -2.99 18.96 -2.68
CA PHE A 112 -3.82 18.05 -1.90
C PHE A 112 -3.77 18.34 -0.40
N ASP A 113 -4.89 18.13 0.27
CA ASP A 113 -5.00 18.22 1.73
C ASP A 113 -4.53 16.93 2.40
N LEU A 114 -4.63 15.80 1.67
CA LEU A 114 -4.19 14.48 2.11
C LEU A 114 -3.56 13.74 0.92
N ALA A 115 -2.33 13.27 1.08
CA ALA A 115 -1.70 12.35 0.14
C ALA A 115 -1.56 10.97 0.80
N VAL A 116 -2.04 9.92 0.14
CA VAL A 116 -1.98 8.55 0.67
C VAL A 116 -1.32 7.60 -0.30
N THR A 117 -0.61 6.59 0.24
CA THR A 117 -0.09 5.46 -0.51
C THR A 117 -0.13 4.20 0.34
N TYR A 118 -0.43 3.05 -0.27
CA TYR A 118 -0.61 1.77 0.39
C TYR A 118 -0.07 0.64 -0.45
N SER A 119 0.94 -0.08 0.04
CA SER A 119 1.54 -1.22 -0.67
C SER A 119 2.08 -0.85 -2.06
N VAL A 120 2.80 0.27 -2.17
CA VAL A 120 3.27 0.81 -3.46
C VAL A 120 4.76 1.06 -3.49
N LEU A 121 5.34 1.55 -2.39
CA LEU A 121 6.72 2.05 -2.40
C LEU A 121 7.73 0.95 -2.76
N HIS A 122 7.47 -0.28 -2.36
CA HIS A 122 8.34 -1.42 -2.67
C HIS A 122 8.36 -1.82 -4.16
N HIS A 123 7.46 -1.24 -4.99
CA HIS A 123 7.50 -1.38 -6.45
C HIS A 123 8.25 -0.24 -7.14
N VAL A 124 8.63 0.81 -6.41
CA VAL A 124 9.17 2.04 -7.00
C VAL A 124 10.70 2.08 -6.87
N PRO A 125 11.48 2.13 -7.98
CA PRO A 125 12.94 2.09 -7.93
C PRO A 125 13.58 3.16 -7.03
N ASP A 126 13.12 4.42 -7.11
CA ASP A 126 13.49 5.50 -6.19
C ASP A 126 12.26 5.92 -5.37
N TYR A 127 11.90 5.09 -4.39
CA TYR A 127 10.76 5.36 -3.52
C TYR A 127 10.94 6.64 -2.69
N LEU A 128 12.18 7.02 -2.37
CA LEU A 128 12.44 8.26 -1.63
C LEU A 128 12.19 9.50 -2.50
N ALA A 129 12.41 9.43 -3.82
CA ALA A 129 12.00 10.50 -4.73
C ALA A 129 10.48 10.66 -4.74
N ILE A 130 9.73 9.54 -4.78
CA ILE A 130 8.27 9.58 -4.69
C ILE A 130 7.80 10.13 -3.34
N VAL A 131 8.42 9.76 -2.23
CA VAL A 131 8.09 10.34 -0.92
C VAL A 131 8.31 11.87 -0.92
N ARG A 132 9.38 12.37 -1.56
CA ARG A 132 9.60 13.83 -1.73
C ARG A 132 8.50 14.48 -2.56
N GLU A 133 8.05 13.83 -3.63
CA GLU A 133 6.96 14.32 -4.47
C GLU A 133 5.62 14.34 -3.73
N LEU A 134 5.29 13.28 -2.97
CA LEU A 134 4.11 13.25 -2.13
C LEU A 134 4.13 14.38 -1.08
N CYS A 135 5.30 14.66 -0.49
CA CYS A 135 5.47 15.82 0.40
C CYS A 135 5.25 17.15 -0.35
N ARG A 136 5.76 17.29 -1.59
CA ARG A 136 5.64 18.52 -2.40
C ARG A 136 4.18 18.83 -2.73
N VAL A 137 3.42 17.83 -3.16
CA VAL A 137 2.03 18.01 -3.58
C VAL A 137 1.04 18.15 -2.40
N THR A 138 1.48 17.84 -1.18
CA THR A 138 0.67 18.02 0.03
C THR A 138 0.74 19.48 0.50
N LYS A 139 -0.40 20.10 0.82
CA LYS A 139 -0.50 21.49 1.32
C LYS A 139 0.13 21.67 2.71
N PRO A 140 0.55 22.90 3.07
CA PRO A 140 0.75 23.27 4.47
C PRO A 140 -0.52 22.96 5.29
N GLY A 141 -0.37 22.35 6.49
CA GLY A 141 -1.49 21.82 7.27
C GLY A 141 -2.12 20.53 6.74
N GLY A 142 -1.68 20.08 5.58
CA GLY A 142 -2.10 18.79 4.99
C GLY A 142 -1.37 17.59 5.59
N VAL A 143 -1.78 16.40 5.21
CA VAL A 143 -1.33 15.13 5.79
C VAL A 143 -0.77 14.20 4.73
N LEU A 144 0.31 13.52 5.05
CA LEU A 144 0.88 12.39 4.31
C LEU A 144 0.59 11.10 5.08
N TYR A 145 0.08 10.09 4.38
CA TYR A 145 -0.20 8.76 4.89
C TYR A 145 0.54 7.72 4.06
N ILE A 146 1.38 6.91 4.70
CA ILE A 146 2.11 5.79 4.09
C ILE A 146 1.80 4.53 4.90
N ASP A 147 1.35 3.46 4.23
CA ASP A 147 0.93 2.24 4.91
C ASP A 147 1.25 0.99 4.10
N HIS A 148 1.30 -0.16 4.77
CA HIS A 148 1.51 -1.48 4.21
C HIS A 148 2.85 -1.62 3.49
N GLU A 149 3.89 -1.17 4.18
CA GLU A 149 5.27 -1.49 3.84
C GLU A 149 5.90 -2.23 5.03
N VAL A 150 6.58 -3.34 4.75
CA VAL A 150 7.11 -4.23 5.78
C VAL A 150 8.15 -3.53 6.66
N THR A 151 8.21 -3.94 7.93
CA THR A 151 9.24 -3.52 8.87
C THR A 151 10.43 -4.48 8.88
N ASP A 152 11.50 -4.14 9.60
CA ASP A 152 12.66 -5.01 9.81
C ASP A 152 12.27 -6.36 10.41
N THR A 153 11.26 -6.38 11.29
CA THR A 153 10.71 -7.61 11.91
C THR A 153 10.33 -8.68 10.88
N TYR A 154 9.81 -8.27 9.72
CA TYR A 154 9.47 -9.21 8.65
C TYR A 154 10.68 -10.01 8.17
N TYR A 155 11.86 -9.38 8.07
CA TYR A 155 13.10 -10.00 7.60
C TYR A 155 13.85 -10.71 8.72
N GLU A 156 13.98 -10.08 9.87
CA GLU A 156 14.78 -10.56 11.02
C GLU A 156 14.12 -11.72 11.75
N ARG A 157 12.79 -11.79 11.71
CA ARG A 157 11.96 -12.85 12.32
C ARG A 157 12.31 -13.12 13.78
N PRO A 158 12.21 -12.13 14.66
CA PRO A 158 12.46 -12.34 16.07
C PRO A 158 11.61 -13.49 16.63
N PRO A 159 12.00 -14.12 17.74
CA PRO A 159 11.41 -15.36 18.23
C PRO A 159 9.88 -15.37 18.31
N VAL A 160 9.27 -14.26 18.75
CA VAL A 160 7.81 -14.14 18.87
C VAL A 160 7.13 -14.16 17.50
N TYR A 161 7.69 -13.43 16.51
CA TYR A 161 7.14 -13.42 15.15
C TYR A 161 7.36 -14.76 14.45
N ALA A 162 8.52 -15.39 14.64
CA ALA A 162 8.78 -16.73 14.11
C ALA A 162 7.82 -17.77 14.69
N GLU A 163 7.51 -17.67 15.99
CA GLU A 163 6.53 -18.52 16.65
C GLU A 163 5.12 -18.31 16.08
N PHE A 164 4.70 -17.05 15.92
CA PHE A 164 3.46 -16.70 15.26
C PHE A 164 3.36 -17.36 13.88
N LEU A 165 4.35 -17.16 13.02
CA LEU A 165 4.34 -17.72 11.65
C LEU A 165 4.23 -19.24 11.65
N ARG A 166 4.85 -19.93 12.62
CA ARG A 166 4.78 -21.39 12.76
C ARG A 166 3.38 -21.85 13.18
N LYS A 167 2.72 -21.12 14.08
CA LYS A 167 1.40 -21.48 14.62
C LYS A 167 0.26 -21.06 13.70
N ALA A 168 0.35 -19.88 13.08
CA ALA A 168 -0.74 -19.27 12.30
C ALA A 168 -0.97 -19.91 10.94
N ARG A 169 0.06 -20.50 10.33
CA ARG A 169 -0.08 -21.12 9.00
C ARG A 169 -0.84 -22.42 9.08
N PRO A 170 -1.85 -22.62 8.22
CA PRO A 170 -2.53 -23.90 8.13
C PRO A 170 -1.54 -25.00 7.75
N ARG A 171 -1.69 -26.19 8.33
CA ARG A 171 -0.94 -27.36 7.92
C ARG A 171 -1.16 -27.59 6.42
N VAL A 172 -0.05 -27.71 5.68
CA VAL A 172 -0.07 -27.85 4.21
C VAL A 172 -0.99 -29.00 3.81
N ASN A 173 -2.04 -28.69 3.07
CA ASN A 173 -2.92 -29.68 2.50
C ASN A 173 -2.26 -30.21 1.21
N TRP A 174 -1.62 -31.39 1.29
CA TRP A 174 -0.88 -32.02 0.18
C TRP A 174 -1.73 -32.19 -1.10
N ARG A 175 -3.07 -32.26 -0.99
CA ARG A 175 -3.99 -32.30 -2.14
C ARG A 175 -4.00 -31.02 -2.97
N LYS A 176 -3.72 -29.85 -2.36
CA LYS A 176 -3.53 -28.59 -3.09
C LYS A 176 -2.16 -28.52 -3.77
N GLY A 177 -1.17 -29.28 -3.32
CA GLY A 177 0.14 -29.38 -3.98
C GLY A 177 0.09 -30.04 -5.36
N LEU A 178 -0.84 -31.00 -5.55
CA LEU A 178 -0.96 -31.71 -6.82
C LEU A 178 -1.52 -30.83 -7.96
N SER A 179 -2.38 -29.85 -7.66
CA SER A 179 -2.93 -28.94 -8.67
C SER A 179 -1.92 -27.92 -9.19
N LEU A 180 -0.87 -27.64 -8.41
CA LEU A 180 0.24 -26.76 -8.82
C LEU A 180 1.16 -27.40 -9.86
N VAL A 181 1.19 -28.75 -9.96
CA VAL A 181 2.05 -29.48 -10.91
C VAL A 181 1.54 -29.37 -12.35
N LEU A 182 0.28 -28.98 -12.56
CA LEU A 182 -0.34 -28.85 -13.89
C LEU A 182 -0.40 -27.40 -14.40
N ASP A 183 0.11 -26.42 -13.65
CA ASP A 183 0.09 -25.01 -14.05
C ASP A 183 1.31 -24.66 -14.92
N VAL A 184 1.09 -24.66 -16.25
CA VAL A 184 2.12 -24.27 -17.25
C VAL A 184 2.69 -22.86 -16.98
N ARG A 185 1.87 -21.93 -16.46
CA ARG A 185 2.31 -20.57 -16.08
C ARG A 185 3.27 -20.61 -14.88
N GLY A 186 3.06 -21.55 -13.96
CA GLY A 186 3.96 -21.82 -12.83
C GLY A 186 5.37 -22.19 -13.28
N TYR A 187 5.51 -22.98 -14.35
CA TYR A 187 6.81 -23.36 -14.88
C TYR A 187 7.56 -22.19 -15.54
N VAL A 188 6.86 -21.29 -16.21
CA VAL A 188 7.48 -20.06 -16.78
C VAL A 188 8.03 -19.18 -15.66
N HIS A 189 7.29 -19.03 -14.55
CA HIS A 189 7.76 -18.27 -13.38
C HIS A 189 8.94 -18.95 -12.68
N LEU A 190 8.92 -20.26 -12.58
CA LEU A 190 10.05 -21.04 -12.04
C LEU A 190 11.32 -20.84 -12.88
N LEU A 191 11.22 -20.91 -14.21
CA LEU A 191 12.34 -20.68 -15.13
C LEU A 191 12.87 -19.24 -15.03
N ARG A 192 11.98 -18.24 -14.92
CA ARG A 192 12.38 -16.85 -14.68
C ARG A 192 13.12 -16.68 -13.35
N ARG A 193 12.65 -17.35 -12.29
CA ARG A 193 13.29 -17.33 -10.97
C ARG A 193 14.65 -18.04 -10.98
N LEU A 194 14.83 -19.11 -11.76
CA LEU A 194 16.12 -19.77 -11.93
C LEU A 194 17.13 -18.89 -12.66
N ARG A 195 16.67 -18.07 -13.63
CA ARG A 195 17.52 -17.10 -14.35
C ARG A 195 17.81 -15.84 -13.53
N ASN A 196 16.85 -15.39 -12.74
CA ASN A 196 16.98 -14.24 -11.86
C ASN A 196 16.42 -14.61 -10.48
N PRO A 197 17.27 -14.93 -9.48
CA PRO A 197 16.84 -15.27 -8.13
C PRO A 197 16.00 -14.17 -7.45
N ARG A 198 16.16 -12.91 -7.89
CA ARG A 198 15.37 -11.76 -7.40
C ARG A 198 14.08 -11.53 -8.18
N TYR A 199 13.76 -12.41 -9.14
CA TYR A 199 12.49 -12.28 -9.85
C TYR A 199 11.29 -12.49 -8.92
N LYS A 200 10.40 -11.51 -8.86
CA LYS A 200 9.09 -11.57 -8.22
C LYS A 200 8.01 -11.41 -9.27
N ARG A 201 6.94 -12.18 -9.15
CA ARG A 201 5.83 -12.16 -10.10
C ARG A 201 5.11 -10.81 -10.12
N GLU A 202 5.07 -10.12 -8.98
CA GLU A 202 4.34 -8.87 -8.77
C GLU A 202 5.18 -7.62 -9.03
N GLY A 203 6.42 -7.79 -9.51
CA GLY A 203 7.31 -6.66 -9.80
C GLY A 203 7.87 -5.96 -8.56
N ASP A 204 7.84 -6.65 -7.40
CA ASP A 204 8.41 -6.13 -6.16
C ASP A 204 9.93 -5.97 -6.30
N ILE A 205 10.44 -4.81 -5.94
CA ILE A 205 11.86 -4.47 -5.99
C ILE A 205 12.44 -4.52 -4.58
N HIS A 206 11.92 -3.72 -3.67
CA HIS A 206 12.44 -3.53 -2.31
C HIS A 206 11.83 -4.51 -1.30
N VAL A 207 11.98 -5.83 -1.57
CA VAL A 207 11.43 -6.92 -0.73
C VAL A 207 12.51 -7.91 -0.30
N TRP A 208 13.77 -7.49 -0.35
CA TRP A 208 14.92 -8.32 0.02
C TRP A 208 15.59 -7.78 1.29
N PRO A 209 16.22 -8.62 2.13
CA PRO A 209 16.89 -8.16 3.34
C PRO A 209 17.94 -7.07 3.10
N ASP A 210 18.60 -7.13 1.93
CA ASP A 210 19.65 -6.20 1.49
C ASP A 210 19.12 -5.09 0.55
N ASP A 211 17.83 -5.11 0.21
CA ASP A 211 17.17 -4.11 -0.63
C ASP A 211 15.70 -4.02 -0.20
N ARG A 212 15.45 -3.22 0.81
CA ARG A 212 14.16 -3.08 1.48
C ARG A 212 13.77 -1.62 1.66
N ILE A 213 12.52 -1.37 1.98
CA ILE A 213 12.04 -0.06 2.41
C ILE A 213 12.70 0.30 3.73
N GLU A 214 13.44 1.40 3.75
CA GLU A 214 14.13 1.93 4.93
C GLU A 214 13.29 3.02 5.58
N TRP A 215 12.50 2.67 6.58
CA TRP A 215 11.56 3.57 7.24
C TRP A 215 12.25 4.81 7.84
N ASP A 216 13.44 4.67 8.39
CA ASP A 216 14.19 5.81 8.96
C ASP A 216 14.55 6.83 7.88
N ARG A 217 14.86 6.38 6.64
CA ARG A 217 15.09 7.29 5.51
C ARG A 217 13.82 7.98 5.04
N ILE A 218 12.68 7.27 5.04
CA ILE A 218 11.37 7.89 4.76
C ILE A 218 11.10 8.98 5.77
N GLU A 219 11.25 8.72 7.06
CA GLU A 219 11.02 9.69 8.13
C GLU A 219 11.96 10.90 8.02
N GLN A 220 13.24 10.68 7.73
CA GLN A 220 14.21 11.77 7.48
C GLN A 220 13.77 12.66 6.31
N VAL A 221 13.32 12.07 5.20
CA VAL A 221 12.79 12.84 4.06
C VAL A 221 11.58 13.65 4.48
N VAL A 222 10.60 13.03 5.11
CA VAL A 222 9.35 13.65 5.54
C VAL A 222 9.61 14.83 6.48
N VAL A 223 10.45 14.64 7.50
CA VAL A 223 10.85 15.70 8.45
C VAL A 223 11.60 16.84 7.75
N SER A 224 12.54 16.52 6.84
CA SER A 224 13.28 17.51 6.07
C SER A 224 12.40 18.38 5.15
N LYS A 225 11.22 17.85 4.77
CA LYS A 225 10.20 18.55 3.96
C LYS A 225 9.18 19.34 4.80
N GLY A 226 9.45 19.50 6.10
CA GLY A 226 8.63 20.32 7.00
C GLY A 226 7.40 19.62 7.55
N PHE A 227 7.42 18.28 7.65
CA PHE A 227 6.38 17.52 8.30
C PHE A 227 6.77 17.11 9.71
N ASP A 228 5.77 16.98 10.57
CA ASP A 228 5.87 16.32 11.87
C ASP A 228 5.25 14.94 11.78
N VAL A 229 5.98 13.90 12.18
CA VAL A 229 5.43 12.54 12.28
C VAL A 229 4.49 12.49 13.48
N VAL A 230 3.21 12.30 13.23
CA VAL A 230 2.15 12.29 14.26
C VAL A 230 1.81 10.88 14.69
N VAL A 231 1.81 9.94 13.76
CA VAL A 231 1.57 8.51 14.02
C VAL A 231 2.68 7.69 13.37
N ARG A 232 3.29 6.84 14.17
CA ARG A 232 4.14 5.74 13.75
C ARG A 232 3.64 4.50 14.47
N ARG A 233 2.97 3.60 13.78
CA ARG A 233 2.36 2.43 14.38
C ARG A 233 2.70 1.18 13.59
N ASP A 234 3.38 0.25 14.26
CA ASP A 234 3.63 -1.08 13.73
C ASP A 234 2.44 -1.98 14.05
N TYR A 235 2.09 -2.87 13.12
CA TYR A 235 0.99 -3.81 13.29
C TYR A 235 1.30 -5.15 12.64
N LEU A 236 0.61 -6.19 13.10
CA LEU A 236 0.66 -7.51 12.49
C LEU A 236 -0.41 -7.61 11.40
N LEU A 237 -0.01 -7.86 10.14
CA LEU A 237 -0.96 -8.03 9.05
C LEU A 237 -1.75 -9.33 9.20
N TYR A 238 -3.08 -9.25 9.16
CA TYR A 238 -3.91 -10.43 9.08
C TYR A 238 -3.97 -10.94 7.63
N LYS A 239 -3.57 -12.19 7.43
CA LYS A 239 -3.76 -12.90 6.15
C LYS A 239 -4.86 -13.93 6.32
N ALA A 240 -5.78 -14.02 5.34
CA ALA A 240 -6.91 -14.95 5.39
C ALA A 240 -6.50 -16.43 5.52
N ILE A 241 -5.24 -16.76 5.25
CA ILE A 241 -4.66 -18.09 5.45
C ILE A 241 -4.27 -18.38 6.91
N TYR A 242 -4.26 -17.35 7.77
CA TYR A 242 -3.89 -17.53 9.18
C TYR A 242 -5.08 -17.99 10.02
N ASP A 243 -4.80 -18.82 11.01
CA ASP A 243 -5.76 -19.10 12.05
C ASP A 243 -6.09 -17.82 12.82
N LEU A 244 -7.37 -17.46 12.87
CA LEU A 244 -7.82 -16.21 13.47
C LEU A 244 -7.59 -16.14 14.98
N GLN A 245 -7.69 -17.28 15.66
CA GLN A 245 -7.46 -17.34 17.12
C GLN A 245 -5.98 -17.08 17.41
N VAL A 246 -5.09 -17.72 16.65
CA VAL A 246 -3.64 -17.50 16.75
C VAL A 246 -3.30 -16.05 16.40
N TYR A 247 -3.86 -15.49 15.31
CA TYR A 247 -3.65 -14.08 14.99
C TYR A 247 -4.05 -13.14 16.15
N ASN A 248 -5.22 -13.36 16.76
CA ASN A 248 -5.69 -12.53 17.87
C ASN A 248 -4.81 -12.66 19.12
N GLU A 249 -4.15 -13.80 19.35
CA GLU A 249 -3.19 -13.99 20.43
C GLU A 249 -1.89 -13.17 20.20
N TYR A 250 -1.49 -12.98 18.94
CA TYR A 250 -0.19 -12.41 18.60
C TYR A 250 -0.22 -10.98 18.08
N LYS A 251 -1.36 -10.45 17.63
CA LYS A 251 -1.47 -9.13 16.98
C LYS A 251 -0.93 -7.95 17.81
N ASP A 252 -0.93 -8.08 19.14
CA ASP A 252 -0.41 -7.06 20.04
C ASP A 252 0.99 -7.42 20.61
N ARG A 253 1.61 -8.50 20.13
CA ARG A 253 2.89 -9.03 20.61
C ARG A 253 4.02 -8.94 19.56
N CYS A 254 3.67 -8.89 18.30
CA CYS A 254 4.60 -8.71 17.18
C CYS A 254 3.93 -7.95 16.05
N ALA A 255 4.75 -7.40 15.15
CA ALA A 255 4.31 -6.62 14.01
C ALA A 255 5.20 -6.91 12.82
N ASP A 256 4.68 -6.81 11.59
CA ASP A 256 5.43 -7.00 10.35
C ASP A 256 5.25 -5.85 9.35
N GLU A 257 4.24 -5.02 9.57
CA GLU A 257 3.91 -3.86 8.74
C GLU A 257 3.92 -2.57 9.56
N ARG A 258 4.03 -1.44 8.88
CA ARG A 258 3.97 -0.11 9.51
C ARG A 258 3.03 0.82 8.77
N VAL A 259 2.34 1.67 9.54
CA VAL A 259 1.68 2.89 9.07
C VAL A 259 2.38 4.11 9.65
N LEU A 260 2.58 5.11 8.80
CA LEU A 260 3.12 6.42 9.14
C LEU A 260 2.13 7.50 8.71
N ILE A 261 1.77 8.39 9.64
CA ILE A 261 1.00 9.59 9.34
C ILE A 261 1.83 10.81 9.76
N ALA A 262 2.06 11.70 8.82
CA ALA A 262 2.79 12.93 9.08
C ALA A 262 1.99 14.14 8.61
N ARG A 263 2.02 15.22 9.40
CA ARG A 263 1.33 16.47 9.07
C ARG A 263 2.35 17.54 8.68
N ARG A 264 2.11 18.19 7.54
CA ARG A 264 2.92 19.34 7.12
C ARG A 264 2.64 20.53 8.01
N ARG A 265 3.71 21.15 8.52
CA ARG A 265 3.60 22.36 9.35
C ARG A 265 2.87 23.45 8.55
N SER A 266 1.94 24.14 9.24
CA SER A 266 1.37 25.37 8.73
C SER A 266 2.41 26.47 8.96
N GLN A 267 2.88 27.10 7.90
CA GLN A 267 3.75 28.28 8.04
C GLN A 267 2.94 29.46 8.60
#